data_cd9c83201f52db5463c35c4de1628430
#
_entry.id   cd9c83201f52db5463c35c4de1628430
#
_cell.length_a   1.000
_cell.length_b   1.000
_cell.length_c   1.000
_cell.angle_alpha   90.00
_cell.angle_beta   90.00
_cell.angle_gamma   90.00
#
_symmetry.space_group_name_H-M   'P 1'
#
loop_
_entity.id
_entity.type
_entity.pdbx_description
1 polymer ?
#
loop_
_entity_poly.entity_id
_entity_poly.type
_entity_poly.pdbx_seq_one_letter_code
_entity_poly.pdbx_strand_id
1 'polypeptide(L)'
;MKKTNIHLEKINWDNYYKVIKLRVTKEQENYVASNKASLIHAFVESSDGTPVYAFAIKNGKTIVGFMQLMYGDDWTGYEREDWLNSEEFKEYNGRPYYYIWRFMIDKRYQGRGYGKESFKQTLDFIKTFPSGKAEYVVLSYEPKNVVGKKLYESFG
;
A
#
# COMPACT_ATOMS: atom_id res chain seq x y z
N MET A 1 10.16 25.91 1.34
CA MET A 1 9.62 24.62 0.89
C MET A 1 8.23 24.81 0.33
N LYS A 2 7.97 24.35 -0.89
CA LYS A 2 6.60 24.34 -1.40
C LYS A 2 5.78 23.36 -0.55
N LYS A 3 4.72 23.87 0.07
CA LYS A 3 3.76 23.05 0.82
C LYS A 3 3.18 22.00 -0.12
N THR A 4 3.36 20.72 0.19
CA THR A 4 2.76 19.64 -0.58
C THR A 4 1.25 19.64 -0.34
N ASN A 5 0.47 19.39 -1.39
CA ASN A 5 -0.98 19.23 -1.28
C ASN A 5 -1.34 17.76 -1.60
N ILE A 6 -0.72 16.87 -0.82
CA ILE A 6 -0.95 15.43 -0.95
C ILE A 6 -2.29 15.06 -0.35
N HIS A 7 -3.05 14.24 -1.05
CA HIS A 7 -4.28 13.62 -0.55
C HIS A 7 -4.57 12.29 -1.27
N LEU A 8 -5.38 11.46 -0.63
CA LEU A 8 -5.82 10.19 -1.14
C LEU A 8 -7.21 10.34 -1.79
N GLU A 9 -7.38 9.82 -2.99
CA GLU A 9 -8.65 9.81 -3.70
C GLU A 9 -8.99 8.37 -4.12
N LYS A 10 -10.18 7.90 -3.78
CA LYS A 10 -10.62 6.56 -4.19
C LYS A 10 -10.49 6.38 -5.69
N ILE A 11 -10.09 5.18 -6.13
CA ILE A 11 -10.10 4.83 -7.56
C ILE A 11 -11.53 4.92 -8.09
N ASN A 12 -11.68 5.60 -9.22
CA ASN A 12 -12.95 5.85 -9.88
C ASN A 12 -12.76 5.96 -11.41
N TRP A 13 -13.84 6.17 -12.16
CA TRP A 13 -13.81 6.27 -13.61
C TRP A 13 -12.94 7.42 -14.14
N ASP A 14 -12.80 8.50 -13.38
CA ASP A 14 -12.03 9.68 -13.82
C ASP A 14 -10.52 9.52 -13.62
N ASN A 15 -10.10 8.67 -12.68
CA ASN A 15 -8.68 8.55 -12.30
C ASN A 15 -8.03 7.20 -12.63
N TYR A 16 -8.78 6.09 -12.74
CA TYR A 16 -8.20 4.74 -12.87
C TYR A 16 -7.23 4.62 -14.04
N TYR A 17 -7.57 5.20 -15.19
CA TYR A 17 -6.75 5.09 -16.41
C TYR A 17 -5.39 5.79 -16.28
N LYS A 18 -5.35 6.90 -15.53
CA LYS A 18 -4.09 7.59 -15.20
C LYS A 18 -3.28 6.78 -14.19
N VAL A 19 -3.94 6.18 -13.20
CA VAL A 19 -3.30 5.35 -12.17
C VAL A 19 -2.61 4.13 -12.79
N ILE A 20 -3.26 3.40 -13.69
CA ILE A 20 -2.65 2.21 -14.32
C ILE A 20 -1.46 2.53 -15.24
N LYS A 21 -1.27 3.79 -15.61
CA LYS A 21 -0.12 4.27 -16.40
C LYS A 21 1.08 4.69 -15.56
N LEU A 22 0.93 4.87 -14.25
CA LEU A 22 2.04 5.21 -13.38
C LEU A 22 3.10 4.11 -13.40
N ARG A 23 4.36 4.49 -13.32
CA ARG A 23 5.50 3.57 -13.35
C ARG A 23 6.54 3.97 -12.29
N VAL A 24 7.10 2.98 -11.65
CA VAL A 24 8.32 3.12 -10.85
C VAL A 24 9.56 3.16 -11.75
N THR A 25 10.74 3.37 -11.17
CA THR A 25 11.99 3.24 -11.94
C THR A 25 12.21 1.77 -12.34
N LYS A 26 13.04 1.53 -13.35
CA LYS A 26 13.32 0.18 -13.84
C LYS A 26 13.87 -0.73 -12.74
N GLU A 27 14.71 -0.18 -11.87
CA GLU A 27 15.28 -0.91 -10.73
C GLU A 27 14.21 -1.32 -9.70
N GLN A 28 13.11 -0.57 -9.61
CA GLN A 28 12.02 -0.80 -8.68
C GLN A 28 10.92 -1.71 -9.25
N GLU A 29 10.92 -2.01 -10.54
CA GLU A 29 9.88 -2.84 -11.18
C GLU A 29 9.76 -4.24 -10.58
N ASN A 30 10.85 -4.75 -9.99
CA ASN A 30 10.87 -6.05 -9.31
C ASN A 30 10.34 -5.98 -7.86
N TYR A 31 10.08 -4.79 -7.32
CA TYR A 31 9.67 -4.60 -5.93
C TYR A 31 8.17 -4.39 -5.76
N VAL A 32 7.48 -4.04 -6.81
CA VAL A 32 6.03 -3.77 -6.77
C VAL A 32 5.37 -4.24 -8.06
N ALA A 33 4.21 -4.89 -7.93
CA ALA A 33 3.40 -5.25 -9.08
C ALA A 33 2.89 -3.99 -9.80
N SER A 34 2.59 -4.10 -11.11
CA SER A 34 1.96 -3.00 -11.84
C SER A 34 0.62 -2.59 -11.19
N ASN A 35 0.25 -1.33 -11.31
CA ASN A 35 -1.01 -0.85 -10.75
C ASN A 35 -2.21 -1.54 -11.41
N LYS A 36 -2.11 -1.90 -12.70
CA LYS A 36 -3.14 -2.69 -13.39
C LYS A 36 -3.35 -4.06 -12.73
N ALA A 37 -2.27 -4.81 -12.50
CA ALA A 37 -2.33 -6.10 -11.82
C ALA A 37 -2.85 -5.93 -10.39
N SER A 38 -2.40 -4.90 -9.67
CA SER A 38 -2.83 -4.61 -8.30
C SER A 38 -4.34 -4.36 -8.20
N LEU A 39 -4.93 -3.61 -9.14
CA LEU A 39 -6.37 -3.38 -9.17
C LEU A 39 -7.17 -4.63 -9.50
N ILE A 40 -6.64 -5.52 -10.35
CA ILE A 40 -7.25 -6.83 -10.62
C ILE A 40 -7.22 -7.69 -9.35
N HIS A 41 -6.09 -7.74 -8.65
CA HIS A 41 -5.97 -8.46 -7.38
C HIS A 41 -6.94 -7.90 -6.32
N ALA A 42 -7.07 -6.56 -6.25
CA ALA A 42 -8.05 -5.93 -5.36
C ALA A 42 -9.48 -6.38 -5.63
N PHE A 43 -9.85 -6.49 -6.91
CA PHE A 43 -11.17 -7.00 -7.30
C PHE A 43 -11.37 -8.46 -6.87
N VAL A 44 -10.37 -9.32 -7.10
CA VAL A 44 -10.45 -10.74 -6.71
C VAL A 44 -10.59 -10.89 -5.21
N GLU A 45 -9.75 -10.23 -4.42
CA GLU A 45 -9.81 -10.26 -2.96
C GLU A 45 -11.16 -9.73 -2.42
N SER A 46 -11.65 -8.63 -3.00
CA SER A 46 -12.95 -8.08 -2.61
C SER A 46 -14.10 -9.03 -2.94
N SER A 47 -13.99 -9.81 -4.02
CA SER A 47 -14.99 -10.81 -4.40
C SER A 47 -15.05 -11.98 -3.42
N ASP A 48 -13.94 -12.28 -2.76
CA ASP A 48 -13.86 -13.27 -1.68
C ASP A 48 -14.25 -12.70 -0.30
N GLY A 49 -14.67 -11.44 -0.25
CA GLY A 49 -15.18 -10.78 0.96
C GLY A 49 -14.12 -10.03 1.77
N THR A 50 -12.86 -9.99 1.33
CA THR A 50 -11.81 -9.21 1.99
C THR A 50 -12.04 -7.71 1.76
N PRO A 51 -12.11 -6.86 2.81
CA PRO A 51 -12.15 -5.43 2.63
C PRO A 51 -10.84 -4.89 2.03
N VAL A 52 -10.91 -4.35 0.82
CA VAL A 52 -9.77 -3.76 0.11
C VAL A 52 -10.03 -2.29 -0.21
N TYR A 53 -9.02 -1.47 -0.05
CA TYR A 53 -9.05 -0.04 -0.33
C TYR A 53 -7.93 0.31 -1.31
N ALA A 54 -8.29 0.95 -2.41
CA ALA A 54 -7.35 1.41 -3.43
C ALA A 54 -7.51 2.91 -3.67
N PHE A 55 -6.39 3.63 -3.63
CA PHE A 55 -6.37 5.09 -3.75
C PHE A 55 -5.34 5.56 -4.77
N ALA A 56 -5.73 6.55 -5.56
CA ALA A 56 -4.79 7.43 -6.21
C ALA A 56 -4.18 8.39 -5.17
N ILE A 57 -2.87 8.53 -5.19
CA ILE A 57 -2.16 9.57 -4.43
C ILE A 57 -2.07 10.79 -5.33
N LYS A 58 -2.60 11.91 -4.87
CA LYS A 58 -2.61 13.17 -5.63
C LYS A 58 -1.81 14.26 -4.93
N ASN A 59 -1.14 15.07 -5.72
CA ASN A 59 -0.63 16.38 -5.29
C ASN A 59 -1.42 17.46 -6.02
N GLY A 60 -2.37 18.10 -5.32
CA GLY A 60 -3.36 18.95 -5.97
C GLY A 60 -4.18 18.16 -7.01
N LYS A 61 -4.14 18.57 -8.26
CA LYS A 61 -4.85 17.90 -9.36
C LYS A 61 -4.04 16.77 -10.03
N THR A 62 -2.75 16.64 -9.71
CA THR A 62 -1.84 15.70 -10.36
C THR A 62 -1.81 14.37 -9.60
N ILE A 63 -2.03 13.26 -10.30
CA ILE A 63 -1.86 11.91 -9.76
C ILE A 63 -0.37 11.59 -9.76
N VAL A 64 0.18 11.31 -8.58
CA VAL A 64 1.62 11.12 -8.37
C VAL A 64 1.97 9.71 -7.89
N GLY A 65 0.99 8.93 -7.45
CA GLY A 65 1.22 7.59 -6.92
C GLY A 65 -0.05 6.77 -6.74
N PHE A 66 0.12 5.60 -6.17
CA PHE A 66 -0.94 4.64 -5.91
C PHE A 66 -0.69 3.94 -4.58
N MET A 67 -1.75 3.68 -3.85
CA MET A 67 -1.73 2.92 -2.61
C MET A 67 -2.90 1.95 -2.56
N GLN A 68 -2.66 0.75 -2.05
CA GLN A 68 -3.68 -0.27 -1.85
C GLN A 68 -3.43 -0.98 -0.53
N LEU A 69 -4.48 -1.13 0.25
CA LEU A 69 -4.45 -1.85 1.52
C LEU A 69 -5.67 -2.74 1.68
N MET A 70 -5.56 -3.71 2.57
CA MET A 70 -6.64 -4.62 2.94
C MET A 70 -6.71 -4.78 4.45
N TYR A 71 -7.84 -5.25 4.94
CA TYR A 71 -8.08 -5.57 6.33
C TYR A 71 -8.34 -7.06 6.50
N GLY A 72 -7.80 -7.66 7.52
CA GLY A 72 -7.99 -9.08 7.80
C GLY A 72 -7.46 -9.47 9.18
N ASP A 73 -7.64 -10.73 9.51
CA ASP A 73 -7.12 -11.37 10.72
C ASP A 73 -6.59 -12.79 10.45
N ASP A 74 -6.61 -13.19 9.20
CA ASP A 74 -6.19 -14.52 8.76
C ASP A 74 -5.03 -14.41 7.75
N TRP A 75 -3.91 -15.01 8.09
CA TRP A 75 -2.70 -15.09 7.26
C TRP A 75 -2.57 -16.39 6.48
N THR A 76 -3.52 -17.32 6.61
CA THR A 76 -3.43 -18.67 6.02
C THR A 76 -3.42 -18.68 4.50
N GLY A 77 -3.93 -17.63 3.84
CA GLY A 77 -3.86 -17.46 2.39
C GLY A 77 -2.44 -17.25 1.81
N TYR A 78 -1.45 -17.02 2.66
CA TYR A 78 -0.04 -16.95 2.28
C TYR A 78 0.58 -18.34 2.41
N GLU A 79 0.46 -19.17 1.38
CA GLU A 79 0.86 -20.59 1.35
C GLU A 79 2.37 -20.85 1.43
N ARG A 80 3.15 -19.97 2.01
CA ARG A 80 4.57 -20.23 2.24
C ARG A 80 4.75 -21.00 3.55
N GLU A 81 5.15 -22.25 3.43
CA GLU A 81 5.32 -23.17 4.56
C GLU A 81 6.31 -22.64 5.61
N ASP A 82 7.37 -21.95 5.18
CA ASP A 82 8.33 -21.27 6.05
C ASP A 82 7.69 -20.14 6.86
N TRP A 83 6.75 -19.38 6.28
CA TRP A 83 5.98 -18.35 6.97
C TRP A 83 5.00 -18.94 7.98
N LEU A 84 4.20 -19.93 7.58
CA LEU A 84 3.22 -20.56 8.45
C LEU A 84 3.84 -21.20 9.71
N ASN A 85 5.11 -21.58 9.65
CA ASN A 85 5.86 -22.14 10.78
C ASN A 85 6.66 -21.09 11.58
N SER A 86 6.66 -19.83 11.16
CA SER A 86 7.40 -18.76 11.83
C SER A 86 6.78 -18.36 13.18
N GLU A 87 7.59 -17.81 14.07
CA GLU A 87 7.11 -17.28 15.34
C GLU A 87 6.23 -16.01 15.10
N GLU A 88 6.55 -15.22 14.08
CA GLU A 88 5.71 -14.08 13.69
C GLU A 88 4.32 -14.52 13.29
N PHE A 89 4.18 -15.58 12.49
CA PHE A 89 2.86 -16.12 12.16
C PHE A 89 2.07 -16.52 13.41
N LYS A 90 2.70 -17.26 14.31
CA LYS A 90 2.05 -17.70 15.56
C LYS A 90 1.63 -16.54 16.45
N GLU A 91 2.44 -15.46 16.48
CA GLU A 91 2.15 -14.28 17.29
C GLU A 91 0.98 -13.46 16.73
N TYR A 92 0.92 -13.31 15.40
CA TYR A 92 0.01 -12.34 14.77
C TYR A 92 -1.23 -12.96 14.11
N ASN A 93 -1.23 -14.26 13.83
CA ASN A 93 -2.39 -14.90 13.21
C ASN A 93 -3.63 -14.84 14.12
N GLY A 94 -4.78 -14.51 13.55
CA GLY A 94 -6.03 -14.31 14.29
C GLY A 94 -6.17 -12.94 14.96
N ARG A 95 -5.18 -12.05 14.83
CA ARG A 95 -5.23 -10.67 15.32
C ARG A 95 -5.54 -9.71 14.18
N PRO A 96 -6.52 -8.82 14.33
CA PRO A 96 -6.90 -7.88 13.26
C PRO A 96 -5.74 -6.97 12.84
N TYR A 97 -5.57 -6.79 11.54
CA TYR A 97 -4.52 -5.97 10.96
C TYR A 97 -4.99 -5.22 9.72
N TYR A 98 -4.27 -4.15 9.37
CA TYR A 98 -4.29 -3.56 8.02
C TYR A 98 -2.99 -3.90 7.32
N TYR A 99 -3.07 -4.42 6.11
CA TYR A 99 -1.92 -4.73 5.28
C TYR A 99 -1.79 -3.71 4.16
N ILE A 100 -0.73 -2.90 4.17
CA ILE A 100 -0.38 -2.02 3.06
C ILE A 100 0.25 -2.88 1.97
N TRP A 101 -0.62 -3.33 1.07
CA TRP A 101 -0.27 -4.33 0.06
C TRP A 101 0.49 -3.74 -1.12
N ARG A 102 0.16 -2.49 -1.49
CA ARG A 102 0.85 -1.74 -2.56
C ARG A 102 1.03 -0.30 -2.14
N PHE A 103 2.22 0.21 -2.40
CA PHE A 103 2.53 1.62 -2.20
C PHE A 103 3.62 2.03 -3.19
N MET A 104 3.33 3.02 -4.05
CA MET A 104 4.32 3.52 -5.00
C MET A 104 4.11 5.00 -5.31
N ILE A 105 5.21 5.69 -5.60
CA ILE A 105 5.24 7.02 -6.21
C ILE A 105 5.82 6.86 -7.62
N ASP A 106 5.15 7.46 -8.59
CA ASP A 106 5.61 7.46 -9.98
C ASP A 106 7.01 8.07 -10.09
N LYS A 107 7.87 7.46 -10.92
CA LYS A 107 9.27 7.84 -11.10
C LYS A 107 9.50 9.32 -11.37
N ARG A 108 8.55 9.99 -12.02
CA ARG A 108 8.62 11.43 -12.33
C ARG A 108 8.49 12.33 -11.11
N TYR A 109 7.96 11.78 -10.02
CA TYR A 109 7.59 12.53 -8.81
C TYR A 109 8.35 12.09 -7.56
N GLN A 110 9.23 11.09 -7.66
CA GLN A 110 10.07 10.62 -6.55
C GLN A 110 11.07 11.70 -6.12
N GLY A 111 11.59 11.57 -4.89
CA GLY A 111 12.59 12.50 -4.35
C GLY A 111 12.04 13.87 -3.94
N ARG A 112 10.71 14.05 -3.86
CA ARG A 112 10.05 15.32 -3.52
C ARG A 112 9.33 15.30 -2.17
N GLY A 113 9.54 14.26 -1.37
CA GLY A 113 8.86 14.08 -0.08
C GLY A 113 7.43 13.55 -0.18
N TYR A 114 6.91 13.30 -1.38
CA TYR A 114 5.53 12.84 -1.56
C TYR A 114 5.29 11.45 -0.94
N GLY A 115 6.27 10.55 -1.00
CA GLY A 115 6.17 9.24 -0.38
C GLY A 115 5.94 9.32 1.13
N LYS A 116 6.71 10.16 1.82
CA LYS A 116 6.58 10.34 3.27
C LYS A 116 5.21 10.91 3.66
N GLU A 117 4.76 11.96 2.98
CA GLU A 117 3.46 12.58 3.24
C GLU A 117 2.31 11.61 2.91
N SER A 118 2.39 10.91 1.78
CA SER A 118 1.38 9.93 1.39
C SER A 118 1.29 8.76 2.37
N PHE A 119 2.43 8.27 2.84
CA PHE A 119 2.46 7.18 3.80
C PHE A 119 1.86 7.60 5.14
N LYS A 120 2.17 8.83 5.60
CA LYS A 120 1.52 9.40 6.78
C LYS A 120 0.00 9.41 6.63
N GLN A 121 -0.52 9.90 5.50
CA GLN A 121 -1.97 9.93 5.26
C GLN A 121 -2.59 8.54 5.15
N THR A 122 -1.84 7.55 4.63
CA THR A 122 -2.24 6.15 4.65
C THR A 122 -2.43 5.65 6.08
N LEU A 123 -1.48 5.93 6.97
CA LEU A 123 -1.60 5.57 8.38
C LEU A 123 -2.73 6.33 9.08
N ASP A 124 -2.93 7.61 8.76
CA ASP A 124 -4.04 8.38 9.30
C ASP A 124 -5.40 7.83 8.85
N PHE A 125 -5.51 7.38 7.59
CA PHE A 125 -6.69 6.67 7.10
C PHE A 125 -6.93 5.36 7.86
N ILE A 126 -5.89 4.55 8.05
CA ILE A 126 -5.97 3.28 8.81
C ILE A 126 -6.47 3.54 10.24
N LYS A 127 -6.03 4.60 10.89
CA LYS A 127 -6.47 4.98 12.25
C LYS A 127 -7.96 5.31 12.34
N THR A 128 -8.65 5.53 11.24
CA THR A 128 -10.11 5.67 11.22
C THR A 128 -10.84 4.33 11.33
N PHE A 129 -10.13 3.23 11.23
CA PHE A 129 -10.64 1.85 11.30
C PHE A 129 -11.81 1.58 10.33
N PRO A 130 -11.65 1.83 9.03
CA PRO A 130 -12.75 1.79 8.07
C PRO A 130 -13.43 0.43 7.91
N SER A 131 -12.76 -0.67 8.28
CA SER A 131 -13.31 -2.03 8.28
C SER A 131 -13.34 -2.69 9.66
N GLY A 132 -12.82 -2.03 10.67
CA GLY A 132 -12.76 -2.55 12.02
C GLY A 132 -11.46 -2.18 12.72
N LYS A 133 -11.46 -2.30 14.04
CA LYS A 133 -10.29 -2.01 14.85
C LYS A 133 -9.17 -2.99 14.54
N ALA A 134 -7.98 -2.49 14.38
CA ALA A 134 -6.78 -3.28 14.19
C ALA A 134 -5.75 -2.97 15.27
N GLU A 135 -4.93 -3.98 15.61
CA GLU A 135 -3.89 -3.85 16.61
C GLU A 135 -2.57 -3.41 15.98
N TYR A 136 -2.37 -3.69 14.68
CA TYR A 136 -1.13 -3.38 13.99
C TYR A 136 -1.33 -3.18 12.49
N VAL A 137 -0.31 -2.61 11.85
CA VAL A 137 -0.22 -2.44 10.41
C VAL A 137 0.94 -3.27 9.90
N VAL A 138 0.70 -3.99 8.81
CA VAL A 138 1.69 -4.83 8.16
C VAL A 138 2.04 -4.28 6.80
N LEU A 139 3.28 -4.38 6.44
CA LEU A 139 3.77 -4.21 5.09
C LEU A 139 4.96 -5.14 4.84
N SER A 140 5.18 -5.48 3.60
CA SER A 140 6.37 -6.21 3.16
C SER A 140 7.15 -5.38 2.15
N TYR A 141 8.47 -5.52 2.16
CA TYR A 141 9.34 -4.90 1.16
C TYR A 141 10.54 -5.79 0.87
N GLU A 142 11.04 -5.70 -0.35
CA GLU A 142 12.26 -6.40 -0.73
C GLU A 142 13.47 -5.79 0.00
N PRO A 143 14.38 -6.61 0.56
CA PRO A 143 15.55 -6.11 1.30
C PRO A 143 16.44 -5.14 0.50
N LYS A 144 16.44 -5.28 -0.83
CA LYS A 144 17.17 -4.40 -1.76
C LYS A 144 16.48 -3.03 -1.96
N ASN A 145 15.23 -2.89 -1.57
CA ASN A 145 14.48 -1.63 -1.67
C ASN A 145 14.86 -0.69 -0.51
N VAL A 146 16.07 -0.16 -0.55
CA VAL A 146 16.62 0.71 0.49
C VAL A 146 15.77 1.97 0.70
N VAL A 147 15.18 2.52 -0.36
CA VAL A 147 14.34 3.72 -0.30
C VAL A 147 13.05 3.41 0.46
N GLY A 148 12.40 2.30 0.12
CA GLY A 148 11.20 1.84 0.84
C GLY A 148 11.51 1.54 2.31
N LYS A 149 12.59 0.80 2.58
CA LYS A 149 13.03 0.49 3.94
C LYS A 149 13.17 1.76 4.80
N LYS A 150 13.96 2.75 4.33
CA LYS A 150 14.14 4.02 5.06
C LYS A 150 12.83 4.77 5.29
N LEU A 151 11.93 4.75 4.30
CA LEU A 151 10.61 5.36 4.44
C LEU A 151 9.83 4.70 5.59
N TYR A 152 9.68 3.39 5.55
CA TYR A 152 8.87 2.64 6.51
C TYR A 152 9.44 2.70 7.93
N GLU A 153 10.74 2.49 8.09
CA GLU A 153 11.44 2.61 9.38
C GLU A 153 11.34 4.01 9.99
N SER A 154 11.10 5.05 9.19
CA SER A 154 10.90 6.41 9.70
C SER A 154 9.58 6.63 10.44
N PHE A 155 8.68 5.65 10.37
CA PHE A 155 7.37 5.68 11.04
C PHE A 155 7.27 4.69 12.22
N GLY A 156 8.30 3.91 12.47
CA GLY A 156 8.36 2.92 13.56
C GLY A 156 8.40 1.48 13.10
#